data_ed777968b886627989b6103c99e2e7a5
#
_entry.id   ed777968b886627989b6103c99e2e7a5
#
_cell.length_a   1.000
_cell.length_b   1.000
_cell.length_c   1.000
_cell.angle_alpha   90.00
_cell.angle_beta   90.00
_cell.angle_gamma   90.00
#
_symmetry.space_group_name_H-M   'P 1'
#
loop_
_entity.id
_entity.type
_entity.pdbx_description
1 polymer ?
#
loop_
_entity_poly.entity_id
_entity_poly.type
_entity_poly.pdbx_seq_one_letter_code
_entity_poly.pdbx_strand_id
1 'polypeptide(L)'
;MTIQELYGGQNVEDFYIGKITQVYRSCCVAQVDNVQLMSNREKFSSSFLPNTINYFVLIQSTLGLFLGEVFENKASRKSIFEMSSTADQKSSDYQELNIDTIAIMRPDGKKFDLAGFQTLGILDKVYLAPDSVYQIFLHSLEFSHEEEERLPSFGRYLNRTAAPVTLKPSTIFNRHVMCIGATNSGKSTTALSILDKVVSTKRKALIIDPTGEYRDAFADDEITKLTLGVDTTISPGKVTMQEWERLFETTSNSQGAILAEAITSLRYMHKTGQDKCFYKVGEDIEEVQEALASVGANDTEFDISLLPEQIQAESVSEPARDDNYNFKYSYDMLKANANNPLIQKIQYQMTNTRLLSFFSNDPSMYNLLEAIDDFIHMPDVSLYIDTSMLGAAEGIGGMVIDLVCNFVIQQDNICPFIFFIDEVHRYAKSQYSEREFHGGLTLVAREGRKKGIFLYLTTQNPKDVSPILFGQIGTLLIHRLMLNDEIKAVESHLDDYAIKHVRKLNQGEVILTSVNLLHNVFIHIDKCDRLQHNQTPLL
;
A
#
# COMPACT_ATOMS: atom_id res chain seq x y z
N MET A 1 -28.52 23.51 1.59
CA MET A 1 -28.93 22.80 2.82
C MET A 1 -28.87 23.77 3.98
N THR A 2 -29.93 23.85 4.75
CA THR A 2 -30.02 24.76 5.91
C THR A 2 -29.45 24.10 7.17
N ILE A 3 -29.08 24.91 8.17
CA ILE A 3 -28.60 24.37 9.45
C ILE A 3 -29.68 23.48 10.12
N GLN A 4 -30.95 23.80 9.97
CA GLN A 4 -32.06 22.99 10.50
C GLN A 4 -32.17 21.61 9.84
N GLU A 5 -31.94 21.53 8.55
CA GLU A 5 -31.92 20.24 7.83
C GLU A 5 -30.77 19.34 8.29
N LEU A 6 -29.60 19.92 8.60
CA LEU A 6 -28.44 19.18 9.10
C LEU A 6 -28.70 18.55 10.49
N TYR A 7 -29.55 19.16 11.29
CA TYR A 7 -29.91 18.64 12.64
C TYR A 7 -31.14 17.70 12.61
N GLY A 8 -31.62 17.30 11.42
CA GLY A 8 -32.69 16.31 11.29
C GLY A 8 -34.03 16.73 11.96
N GLY A 9 -34.32 18.03 11.98
CA GLY A 9 -35.53 18.58 12.60
C GLY A 9 -35.45 18.79 14.12
N GLN A 10 -34.30 18.52 14.74
CA GLN A 10 -34.07 18.89 16.14
C GLN A 10 -33.90 20.41 16.26
N ASN A 11 -34.21 20.97 17.44
CA ASN A 11 -34.02 22.39 17.67
C ASN A 11 -32.54 22.75 17.75
N VAL A 12 -32.04 23.51 16.78
CA VAL A 12 -30.62 23.88 16.66
C VAL A 12 -30.09 24.64 17.89
N GLU A 13 -30.94 25.45 18.53
CA GLU A 13 -30.54 26.21 19.73
C GLU A 13 -30.21 25.30 20.94
N ASP A 14 -30.66 24.05 20.96
CA ASP A 14 -30.27 23.07 21.98
C ASP A 14 -28.80 22.64 21.87
N PHE A 15 -28.18 22.87 20.71
CA PHE A 15 -26.80 22.56 20.40
C PHE A 15 -25.88 23.79 20.43
N TYR A 16 -26.41 24.95 20.76
CA TYR A 16 -25.68 26.20 20.84
C TYR A 16 -24.64 26.18 21.97
N ILE A 17 -23.37 26.45 21.61
CA ILE A 17 -22.22 26.47 22.52
C ILE A 17 -21.87 27.90 22.93
N GLY A 18 -21.70 28.79 21.94
CA GLY A 18 -21.19 30.12 22.17
C GLY A 18 -20.94 30.87 20.86
N LYS A 19 -20.04 31.86 20.91
CA LYS A 19 -19.73 32.76 19.78
C LYS A 19 -18.25 32.89 19.57
N ILE A 20 -17.88 33.15 18.32
CA ILE A 20 -16.51 33.47 17.94
C ILE A 20 -16.09 34.83 18.48
N THR A 21 -14.99 34.86 19.21
CA THR A 21 -14.44 36.09 19.82
C THR A 21 -13.14 36.52 19.17
N GLN A 22 -12.37 35.59 18.61
CA GLN A 22 -11.10 35.87 17.95
C GLN A 22 -10.96 35.01 16.68
N VAL A 23 -10.42 35.60 15.63
CA VAL A 23 -10.17 34.89 14.37
C VAL A 23 -8.70 35.07 14.00
N TYR A 24 -8.02 33.96 13.78
CA TYR A 24 -6.65 33.89 13.34
C TYR A 24 -6.59 33.30 11.92
N ARG A 25 -5.41 33.28 11.33
CA ARG A 25 -5.23 32.76 9.97
C ARG A 25 -5.52 31.26 9.85
N SER A 26 -5.20 30.48 10.89
CA SER A 26 -5.31 29.02 10.91
C SER A 26 -6.35 28.48 11.89
N CYS A 27 -6.84 29.31 12.80
CA CYS A 27 -7.80 28.89 13.81
C CYS A 27 -8.69 30.06 14.28
N CYS A 28 -9.68 29.75 15.07
CA CYS A 28 -10.51 30.74 15.73
C CYS A 28 -10.73 30.37 17.21
N VAL A 29 -11.13 31.35 18.01
CA VAL A 29 -11.47 31.15 19.42
C VAL A 29 -12.93 31.46 19.61
N ALA A 30 -13.65 30.53 20.26
CA ALA A 30 -15.01 30.70 20.66
C ALA A 30 -15.11 30.82 22.19
N GLN A 31 -15.86 31.80 22.66
CA GLN A 31 -16.26 31.87 24.06
C GLN A 31 -17.49 31.03 24.26
N VAL A 32 -17.49 30.19 25.30
CA VAL A 32 -18.62 29.35 25.70
C VAL A 32 -19.62 30.15 26.47
N ASP A 33 -20.84 30.29 25.95
CA ASP A 33 -21.98 30.92 26.65
C ASP A 33 -22.82 29.87 27.41
N ASN A 34 -22.91 28.66 26.86
CA ASN A 34 -23.70 27.56 27.40
C ASN A 34 -22.84 26.56 28.19
N VAL A 35 -22.42 26.95 29.39
CA VAL A 35 -21.60 26.11 30.27
C VAL A 35 -22.32 24.83 30.70
N GLN A 36 -23.69 24.85 30.77
CA GLN A 36 -24.46 23.67 31.13
C GLN A 36 -24.38 22.58 30.07
N LEU A 37 -24.37 22.94 28.80
CA LEU A 37 -24.18 21.98 27.69
C LEU A 37 -22.80 21.32 27.76
N MET A 38 -21.77 22.10 28.09
CA MET A 38 -20.40 21.64 28.19
C MET A 38 -20.12 20.78 29.42
N SER A 39 -20.87 20.97 30.51
CA SER A 39 -20.75 20.21 31.76
C SER A 39 -21.62 18.95 31.78
N ASN A 40 -22.80 18.98 31.14
CA ASN A 40 -23.75 17.86 31.06
C ASN A 40 -23.48 17.01 29.82
N ARG A 41 -22.55 16.05 29.94
CA ARG A 41 -22.15 15.16 28.85
C ARG A 41 -23.21 14.12 28.43
N GLU A 42 -24.30 13.99 29.23
CA GLU A 42 -25.40 13.06 29.00
C GLU A 42 -26.72 13.82 28.79
N LYS A 43 -26.89 14.42 27.62
CA LYS A 43 -28.19 14.90 27.16
C LYS A 43 -28.68 13.99 26.05
N PHE A 44 -29.94 13.57 26.09
CA PHE A 44 -30.60 12.73 25.06
C PHE A 44 -30.20 11.24 25.00
N SER A 45 -29.95 10.59 26.14
CA SER A 45 -29.68 9.13 26.23
C SER A 45 -28.46 8.60 25.41
N SER A 46 -27.63 9.48 24.89
CA SER A 46 -26.34 9.15 24.27
C SER A 46 -25.26 10.08 24.80
N SER A 47 -24.02 9.62 24.92
CA SER A 47 -22.88 10.43 25.31
C SER A 47 -22.64 11.52 24.26
N PHE A 48 -23.12 12.72 24.55
CA PHE A 48 -23.18 13.84 23.63
C PHE A 48 -21.82 14.49 23.38
N LEU A 49 -20.94 14.47 24.39
CA LEU A 49 -19.58 14.97 24.37
C LEU A 49 -18.66 13.96 25.07
N PRO A 50 -18.11 12.98 24.38
CA PRO A 50 -17.23 11.99 25.00
C PRO A 50 -15.91 12.61 25.51
N ASN A 51 -15.48 13.73 24.89
CA ASN A 51 -14.19 14.38 25.15
C ASN A 51 -14.34 15.88 25.39
N THR A 52 -13.35 16.47 26.03
CA THR A 52 -13.24 17.93 26.21
C THR A 52 -12.65 18.64 24.98
N ILE A 53 -12.01 17.88 24.10
CA ILE A 53 -11.42 18.28 22.82
C ILE A 53 -11.68 17.18 21.79
N ASN A 54 -11.29 17.41 20.53
CA ASN A 54 -11.42 16.47 19.42
C ASN A 54 -12.90 16.12 19.12
N TYR A 55 -13.74 17.14 19.08
CA TYR A 55 -15.11 17.07 18.61
C TYR A 55 -15.39 18.20 17.61
N PHE A 56 -16.38 17.98 16.77
CA PHE A 56 -16.71 18.92 15.70
C PHE A 56 -17.80 19.90 16.09
N VAL A 57 -17.67 21.10 15.55
CA VAL A 57 -18.62 22.19 15.70
C VAL A 57 -19.02 22.75 14.36
N LEU A 58 -20.27 23.21 14.25
CA LEU A 58 -20.74 24.02 13.14
C LEU A 58 -20.73 25.50 13.54
N ILE A 59 -20.18 26.34 12.68
CA ILE A 59 -20.14 27.78 12.90
C ILE A 59 -20.98 28.43 11.81
N GLN A 60 -22.03 29.12 12.24
CA GLN A 60 -22.93 29.81 11.33
C GLN A 60 -22.39 31.19 11.00
N SER A 61 -21.93 31.37 9.76
CA SER A 61 -21.42 32.62 9.23
C SER A 61 -22.29 33.14 8.08
N THR A 62 -22.10 34.42 7.71
CA THR A 62 -22.73 35.01 6.52
C THR A 62 -22.27 34.34 5.21
N LEU A 63 -21.08 33.74 5.20
CA LEU A 63 -20.51 33.06 4.04
C LEU A 63 -21.01 31.61 3.88
N GLY A 64 -21.63 31.04 4.93
CA GLY A 64 -22.12 29.68 4.98
C GLY A 64 -21.92 29.04 6.33
N LEU A 65 -21.98 27.69 6.35
CA LEU A 65 -21.75 26.90 7.56
C LEU A 65 -20.34 26.35 7.54
N PHE A 66 -19.51 26.82 8.46
CA PHE A 66 -18.16 26.26 8.63
C PHE A 66 -18.18 25.06 9.55
N LEU A 67 -17.45 24.01 9.18
CA LEU A 67 -17.14 22.88 10.05
C LEU A 67 -15.77 23.14 10.68
N GLY A 68 -15.70 23.05 12.01
CA GLY A 68 -14.45 23.18 12.76
C GLY A 68 -14.27 22.04 13.74
N GLU A 69 -13.02 21.76 14.11
CA GLU A 69 -12.64 20.83 15.17
C GLU A 69 -12.10 21.58 16.37
N VAL A 70 -12.58 21.25 17.56
CA VAL A 70 -12.06 21.80 18.81
C VAL A 70 -10.81 21.04 19.21
N PHE A 71 -9.66 21.69 19.13
CA PHE A 71 -8.36 21.07 19.45
C PHE A 71 -7.81 21.49 20.82
N GLU A 72 -8.32 22.57 21.40
CA GLU A 72 -7.91 23.06 22.72
C GLU A 72 -9.08 23.68 23.45
N ASN A 73 -9.13 23.46 24.78
CA ASN A 73 -10.14 23.97 25.66
C ASN A 73 -9.45 24.60 26.89
N LYS A 74 -9.68 25.87 27.13
CA LYS A 74 -9.05 26.65 28.21
C LYS A 74 -10.07 27.32 29.10
N ALA A 75 -9.76 27.40 30.39
CA ALA A 75 -10.45 28.31 31.30
C ALA A 75 -9.67 29.62 31.38
N SER A 76 -10.30 30.72 30.95
CA SER A 76 -9.72 32.06 31.01
C SER A 76 -10.35 32.88 32.10
N ARG A 77 -9.53 33.68 32.79
CA ARG A 77 -10.02 34.67 33.79
C ARG A 77 -10.14 36.03 33.14
N LYS A 78 -11.21 36.77 33.47
CA LYS A 78 -11.29 38.18 33.07
C LYS A 78 -10.09 38.94 33.60
N SER A 79 -9.45 39.73 32.75
CA SER A 79 -8.30 40.55 33.14
C SER A 79 -8.72 41.60 34.17
N ILE A 80 -7.83 41.92 35.11
CA ILE A 80 -8.05 42.87 36.21
C ILE A 80 -8.48 44.26 35.66
N PHE A 81 -8.21 44.59 34.42
CA PHE A 81 -8.57 45.85 33.79
C PHE A 81 -10.08 46.00 33.46
N GLU A 82 -10.84 44.91 33.36
CA GLU A 82 -12.30 44.91 33.15
C GLU A 82 -13.09 44.94 34.47
N MET A 83 -12.40 44.86 35.63
CA MET A 83 -13.00 44.79 36.96
C MET A 83 -13.26 46.16 37.59
N SER A 84 -13.10 47.28 36.89
CA SER A 84 -13.17 48.63 37.53
C SER A 84 -14.54 49.29 37.51
N SER A 85 -15.62 48.60 37.21
CA SER A 85 -16.96 49.17 37.36
C SER A 85 -17.97 48.12 37.81
N THR A 86 -18.33 48.23 39.09
CA THR A 86 -19.40 47.61 39.84
C THR A 86 -19.02 46.44 40.73
N ALA A 87 -19.30 46.66 42.02
CA ALA A 87 -19.07 45.76 43.13
C ALA A 87 -20.12 44.62 43.15
N ASP A 88 -19.84 43.54 42.43
CA ASP A 88 -20.35 42.20 42.72
C ASP A 88 -19.34 41.18 42.21
N GLN A 89 -18.44 40.82 43.11
CA GLN A 89 -17.35 39.88 42.87
C GLN A 89 -17.87 38.44 42.84
N LYS A 90 -18.27 37.96 41.67
CA LYS A 90 -18.02 36.57 41.27
C LYS A 90 -17.05 36.60 40.08
N SER A 91 -15.81 36.19 40.31
CA SER A 91 -14.84 35.93 39.23
C SER A 91 -15.47 34.92 38.28
N SER A 92 -16.04 35.41 37.21
CA SER A 92 -16.61 34.52 36.21
C SER A 92 -15.47 34.03 35.34
N ASP A 93 -14.88 32.88 35.72
CA ASP A 93 -14.07 32.14 34.80
C ASP A 93 -14.93 31.78 33.59
N TYR A 94 -14.47 32.05 32.38
CA TYR A 94 -15.16 31.66 31.16
C TYR A 94 -14.32 30.66 30.38
N GLN A 95 -14.99 29.81 29.66
CA GLN A 95 -14.37 28.74 28.89
C GLN A 95 -14.14 29.21 27.43
N GLU A 96 -12.95 29.01 26.94
CA GLU A 96 -12.55 29.28 25.56
C GLU A 96 -12.22 28.00 24.83
N LEU A 97 -12.75 27.89 23.61
CA LEU A 97 -12.47 26.79 22.70
C LEU A 97 -11.61 27.30 21.51
N ASN A 98 -10.45 26.71 21.30
CA ASN A 98 -9.69 26.91 20.09
C ASN A 98 -10.15 25.89 19.04
N ILE A 99 -10.55 26.42 17.88
CA ILE A 99 -11.21 25.67 16.82
C ILE A 99 -10.41 25.83 15.55
N ASP A 100 -10.01 24.71 14.96
CA ASP A 100 -9.48 24.65 13.60
C ASP A 100 -10.62 24.57 12.60
N THR A 101 -10.63 25.46 11.58
CA THR A 101 -11.67 25.49 10.55
C THR A 101 -11.30 24.59 9.37
N ILE A 102 -12.04 23.51 9.20
CA ILE A 102 -11.72 22.45 8.24
C ILE A 102 -12.38 22.70 6.88
N ALA A 103 -13.68 23.00 6.90
CA ALA A 103 -14.49 23.06 5.69
C ALA A 103 -15.61 24.08 5.77
N ILE A 104 -16.21 24.41 4.62
CA ILE A 104 -17.37 25.28 4.52
C ILE A 104 -18.44 24.65 3.64
N MET A 105 -19.70 24.70 4.06
CA MET A 105 -20.86 24.45 3.22
C MET A 105 -21.47 25.80 2.84
N ARG A 106 -21.49 26.12 1.56
CA ARG A 106 -22.05 27.38 1.05
C ARG A 106 -23.57 27.40 1.18
N PRO A 107 -24.23 28.58 1.21
CA PRO A 107 -25.68 28.67 1.46
C PRO A 107 -26.54 27.81 0.56
N ASP A 108 -26.19 27.70 -0.73
CA ASP A 108 -26.92 26.88 -1.73
C ASP A 108 -26.31 25.50 -1.93
N GLY A 109 -25.26 25.14 -1.16
CA GLY A 109 -24.55 23.88 -1.26
C GLY A 109 -25.23 22.74 -0.49
N LYS A 110 -24.95 21.51 -0.95
CA LYS A 110 -25.30 20.26 -0.24
C LYS A 110 -24.08 19.50 0.22
N LYS A 111 -22.88 20.02 -0.08
CA LYS A 111 -21.58 19.41 0.21
C LYS A 111 -20.69 20.42 0.90
N PHE A 112 -19.74 19.91 1.66
CA PHE A 112 -18.66 20.71 2.22
C PHE A 112 -17.53 20.82 1.19
N ASP A 113 -16.98 22.02 1.07
CA ASP A 113 -15.77 22.32 0.31
C ASP A 113 -14.66 22.78 1.27
N LEU A 114 -13.42 22.89 0.79
CA LEU A 114 -12.36 23.55 1.51
C LEU A 114 -12.74 25.00 1.81
N ALA A 115 -12.50 25.46 3.04
CA ALA A 115 -12.71 26.85 3.42
C ALA A 115 -11.81 27.81 2.62
N GLY A 116 -10.64 27.37 2.17
CA GLY A 116 -9.67 28.16 1.42
C GLY A 116 -9.22 29.37 2.22
N PHE A 117 -9.35 30.56 1.62
CA PHE A 117 -9.03 31.84 2.28
C PHE A 117 -10.25 32.51 2.96
N GLN A 118 -11.41 31.83 2.99
CA GLN A 118 -12.59 32.36 3.64
C GLN A 118 -12.46 32.25 5.17
N THR A 119 -12.79 33.33 5.87
CA THR A 119 -12.68 33.41 7.32
C THR A 119 -14.04 33.69 7.96
N LEU A 120 -14.15 33.30 9.21
CA LEU A 120 -15.31 33.54 10.06
C LEU A 120 -15.46 35.01 10.45
N GLY A 121 -16.66 35.41 10.80
CA GLY A 121 -16.96 36.68 11.44
C GLY A 121 -16.85 36.60 12.98
N ILE A 122 -16.48 37.75 13.59
CA ILE A 122 -16.61 37.89 15.04
C ILE A 122 -18.11 37.90 15.40
N LEU A 123 -18.47 37.20 16.47
CA LEU A 123 -19.86 36.93 16.96
C LEU A 123 -20.61 35.87 16.14
N ASP A 124 -19.97 35.21 15.16
CA ASP A 124 -20.59 34.05 14.53
C ASP A 124 -20.91 32.99 15.57
N LYS A 125 -22.12 32.39 15.46
CA LYS A 125 -22.63 31.43 16.45
C LYS A 125 -22.01 30.04 16.22
N VAL A 126 -21.63 29.38 17.29
CA VAL A 126 -21.01 28.05 17.33
C VAL A 126 -21.99 27.04 17.90
N TYR A 127 -22.18 25.94 17.20
CA TYR A 127 -23.07 24.85 17.59
C TYR A 127 -22.30 23.54 17.62
N LEU A 128 -22.66 22.61 18.50
CA LEU A 128 -22.11 21.27 18.47
C LEU A 128 -22.59 20.54 17.23
N ALA A 129 -21.66 20.03 16.38
CA ALA A 129 -22.02 19.32 15.16
C ALA A 129 -22.53 17.90 15.50
N PRO A 130 -23.70 17.47 15.00
CA PRO A 130 -24.17 16.09 15.13
C PRO A 130 -23.36 15.17 14.19
N ASP A 131 -23.39 13.86 14.48
CA ASP A 131 -22.64 12.85 13.69
C ASP A 131 -23.03 12.83 12.22
N SER A 132 -24.29 13.14 11.89
CA SER A 132 -24.78 13.28 10.52
C SER A 132 -24.01 14.33 9.71
N VAL A 133 -23.62 15.42 10.33
CA VAL A 133 -22.84 16.49 9.68
C VAL A 133 -21.43 16.01 9.33
N TYR A 134 -20.82 15.25 10.23
CA TYR A 134 -19.50 14.67 9.97
C TYR A 134 -19.54 13.65 8.82
N GLN A 135 -20.58 12.83 8.75
CA GLN A 135 -20.80 11.91 7.63
C GLN A 135 -20.96 12.67 6.30
N ILE A 136 -21.75 13.75 6.29
CA ILE A 136 -21.90 14.61 5.09
C ILE A 136 -20.55 15.21 4.69
N PHE A 137 -19.75 15.65 5.67
CA PHE A 137 -18.41 16.17 5.40
C PHE A 137 -17.51 15.12 4.75
N LEU A 138 -17.39 13.93 5.33
CA LEU A 138 -16.58 12.85 4.75
C LEU A 138 -17.05 12.46 3.35
N HIS A 139 -18.36 12.36 3.15
CA HIS A 139 -18.93 12.06 1.84
C HIS A 139 -18.75 13.20 0.83
N SER A 140 -18.60 14.44 1.29
CA SER A 140 -18.33 15.59 0.42
C SER A 140 -16.92 15.58 -0.16
N LEU A 141 -15.98 14.94 0.54
CA LEU A 141 -14.59 14.82 0.12
C LEU A 141 -14.36 13.64 -0.84
N GLU A 142 -15.32 12.74 -0.93
CA GLU A 142 -15.20 11.59 -1.81
C GLU A 142 -15.20 12.00 -3.29
N PHE A 143 -14.39 11.33 -4.07
CA PHE A 143 -14.37 11.48 -5.53
C PHE A 143 -15.78 11.26 -6.10
N SER A 144 -16.28 12.21 -6.86
CA SER A 144 -17.66 12.18 -7.38
C SER A 144 -17.82 11.38 -8.67
N HIS A 145 -17.54 10.08 -8.64
CA HIS A 145 -18.20 9.18 -9.60
C HIS A 145 -19.58 8.87 -9.00
N GLU A 146 -20.63 9.47 -9.55
CA GLU A 146 -21.99 9.42 -8.98
C GLU A 146 -22.55 8.00 -8.89
N GLU A 147 -22.11 7.08 -9.75
CA GLU A 147 -22.60 5.70 -9.88
C GLU A 147 -21.83 4.66 -9.04
N GLU A 148 -20.74 5.03 -8.39
CA GLU A 148 -19.92 4.08 -7.64
C GLU A 148 -20.52 3.77 -6.28
N GLU A 149 -20.84 2.49 -6.03
CA GLU A 149 -21.31 2.01 -4.73
C GLU A 149 -20.19 1.99 -3.71
N ARG A 150 -20.53 2.41 -2.47
CA ARG A 150 -19.60 2.37 -1.34
C ARG A 150 -19.28 0.95 -0.92
N LEU A 151 -18.08 0.74 -0.42
CA LEU A 151 -17.76 -0.49 0.29
C LEU A 151 -18.62 -0.59 1.56
N PRO A 152 -19.05 -1.80 1.94
CA PRO A 152 -19.62 -2.04 3.27
C PRO A 152 -18.66 -1.54 4.35
N SER A 153 -19.20 -1.21 5.53
CA SER A 153 -18.37 -0.75 6.63
C SER A 153 -17.24 -1.72 6.94
N PHE A 154 -16.04 -1.18 7.04
CA PHE A 154 -14.84 -1.92 7.44
C PHE A 154 -14.29 -1.46 8.79
N GLY A 155 -14.97 -0.54 9.48
CA GLY A 155 -14.56 -0.01 10.77
C GLY A 155 -15.47 1.09 11.28
N ARG A 156 -15.06 1.73 12.37
CA ARG A 156 -15.80 2.79 13.06
C ARG A 156 -14.89 3.96 13.38
N TYR A 157 -15.45 5.18 13.37
CA TYR A 157 -14.70 6.39 13.76
C TYR A 157 -14.43 6.40 15.28
N LEU A 158 -13.15 6.61 15.67
CA LEU A 158 -12.74 6.61 17.08
C LEU A 158 -13.23 7.82 17.85
N ASN A 159 -13.36 8.97 17.18
CA ASN A 159 -13.70 10.24 17.84
C ASN A 159 -15.21 10.39 18.11
N ARG A 160 -16.02 9.39 17.76
CA ARG A 160 -17.49 9.48 17.85
C ARG A 160 -18.12 8.12 18.12
N THR A 161 -19.32 8.18 18.62
CA THR A 161 -20.16 7.05 18.97
C THR A 161 -20.41 6.09 17.79
N ALA A 162 -19.42 5.28 17.47
CA ALA A 162 -19.56 4.09 16.64
C ALA A 162 -20.13 4.28 15.21
N ALA A 163 -20.00 5.48 14.62
CA ALA A 163 -20.42 5.68 13.24
C ALA A 163 -19.60 4.79 12.28
N PRO A 164 -20.26 4.02 11.42
CA PRO A 164 -19.56 3.11 10.50
C PRO A 164 -18.75 3.89 9.45
N VAL A 165 -17.58 3.38 9.12
CA VAL A 165 -16.72 3.90 8.04
C VAL A 165 -17.12 3.24 6.74
N THR A 166 -17.82 3.98 5.88
CA THR A 166 -18.23 3.53 4.55
C THR A 166 -17.66 4.50 3.51
N LEU A 167 -16.72 4.06 2.69
CA LEU A 167 -16.07 4.89 1.68
C LEU A 167 -16.23 4.25 0.29
N LYS A 168 -16.22 5.08 -0.75
CA LYS A 168 -16.15 4.59 -2.12
C LYS A 168 -14.78 3.96 -2.40
N PRO A 169 -14.70 2.88 -3.18
CA PRO A 169 -13.42 2.32 -3.60
C PRO A 169 -12.48 3.38 -4.19
N SER A 170 -12.98 4.27 -5.03
CA SER A 170 -12.20 5.36 -5.62
C SER A 170 -11.62 6.33 -4.58
N THR A 171 -12.27 6.54 -3.43
CA THR A 171 -11.74 7.38 -2.34
C THR A 171 -10.51 6.75 -1.72
N ILE A 172 -10.52 5.42 -1.56
CA ILE A 172 -9.43 4.66 -0.95
C ILE A 172 -8.33 4.39 -1.99
N PHE A 173 -8.71 3.87 -3.16
CA PHE A 173 -7.80 3.32 -4.16
C PHE A 173 -7.50 4.26 -5.35
N ASN A 174 -8.02 5.48 -5.39
CA ASN A 174 -7.80 6.42 -6.53
C ASN A 174 -6.31 6.67 -6.84
N ARG A 175 -5.49 6.62 -5.82
CA ARG A 175 -4.06 6.38 -5.90
C ARG A 175 -3.78 5.09 -5.14
N HIS A 176 -2.57 4.64 -5.07
CA HIS A 176 -2.25 3.41 -4.37
C HIS A 176 -2.45 3.55 -2.86
N VAL A 177 -2.67 2.42 -2.19
CA VAL A 177 -2.91 2.32 -0.75
C VAL A 177 -1.75 1.61 -0.08
N MET A 178 -1.34 2.06 1.09
CA MET A 178 -0.37 1.35 1.93
C MET A 178 -0.85 1.28 3.37
N CYS A 179 -0.87 0.05 3.91
CA CYS A 179 -1.13 -0.22 5.32
C CYS A 179 0.19 -0.40 6.06
N ILE A 180 0.45 0.44 7.05
CA ILE A 180 1.71 0.52 7.78
C ILE A 180 1.47 0.21 9.25
N GLY A 181 2.32 -0.59 9.87
CA GLY A 181 2.22 -0.83 11.30
C GLY A 181 3.21 -1.86 11.82
N ALA A 182 3.60 -1.70 13.07
CA ALA A 182 4.45 -2.65 13.76
C ALA A 182 3.78 -4.03 13.90
N THR A 183 4.57 -5.05 14.20
CA THR A 183 4.05 -6.39 14.48
C THR A 183 2.98 -6.32 15.58
N ASN A 184 1.90 -7.07 15.40
CA ASN A 184 0.76 -7.12 16.33
C ASN A 184 -0.02 -5.80 16.52
N SER A 185 0.11 -4.84 15.60
CA SER A 185 -0.67 -3.59 15.62
C SER A 185 -2.08 -3.73 15.01
N GLY A 186 -2.35 -4.82 14.27
CA GLY A 186 -3.60 -5.05 13.54
C GLY A 186 -3.50 -4.85 12.03
N LYS A 187 -2.30 -4.67 11.47
CA LYS A 187 -2.05 -4.46 10.04
C LYS A 187 -2.70 -5.52 9.16
N SER A 188 -2.43 -6.83 9.41
CA SER A 188 -2.99 -7.92 8.61
C SER A 188 -4.51 -8.04 8.76
N THR A 189 -5.05 -7.73 9.95
CA THR A 189 -6.51 -7.66 10.15
C THR A 189 -7.13 -6.55 9.30
N THR A 190 -6.50 -5.39 9.24
CA THR A 190 -6.94 -4.27 8.38
C THR A 190 -6.87 -4.64 6.91
N ALA A 191 -5.75 -5.25 6.49
CA ALA A 191 -5.58 -5.70 5.11
C ALA A 191 -6.70 -6.68 4.71
N LEU A 192 -6.94 -7.70 5.53
CA LEU A 192 -7.96 -8.70 5.27
C LEU A 192 -9.38 -8.12 5.33
N SER A 193 -9.68 -7.23 6.29
CA SER A 193 -10.99 -6.60 6.39
C SER A 193 -11.35 -5.79 5.14
N ILE A 194 -10.41 -5.05 4.59
CA ILE A 194 -10.63 -4.28 3.34
C ILE A 194 -10.73 -5.23 2.13
N LEU A 195 -9.85 -6.23 2.02
CA LEU A 195 -9.92 -7.24 0.95
C LEU A 195 -11.26 -8.00 0.99
N ASP A 196 -11.77 -8.33 2.18
CA ASP A 196 -13.09 -8.91 2.35
C ASP A 196 -14.18 -8.07 1.70
N LYS A 197 -14.19 -6.75 1.97
CA LYS A 197 -15.19 -5.84 1.38
C LYS A 197 -15.03 -5.69 -0.13
N VAL A 198 -13.81 -5.77 -0.64
CA VAL A 198 -13.54 -5.76 -2.08
C VAL A 198 -14.10 -7.02 -2.74
N VAL A 199 -13.70 -8.20 -2.27
CA VAL A 199 -14.11 -9.48 -2.87
C VAL A 199 -15.60 -9.74 -2.70
N SER A 200 -16.17 -9.49 -1.51
CA SER A 200 -17.60 -9.68 -1.24
C SER A 200 -18.51 -8.77 -2.09
N THR A 201 -17.99 -7.64 -2.56
CA THR A 201 -18.70 -6.74 -3.50
C THR A 201 -18.38 -7.03 -4.97
N LYS A 202 -17.81 -8.21 -5.26
CA LYS A 202 -17.43 -8.66 -6.63
C LYS A 202 -16.47 -7.72 -7.36
N ARG A 203 -15.65 -7.00 -6.62
CA ARG A 203 -14.52 -6.26 -7.19
C ARG A 203 -13.31 -7.17 -7.24
N LYS A 204 -12.54 -7.04 -8.31
CA LYS A 204 -11.41 -7.93 -8.57
C LYS A 204 -10.21 -7.61 -7.66
N ALA A 205 -9.61 -8.65 -7.14
CA ALA A 205 -8.34 -8.58 -6.41
C ALA A 205 -7.36 -9.64 -6.94
N LEU A 206 -6.11 -9.20 -7.18
CA LEU A 206 -4.96 -10.08 -7.34
C LEU A 206 -4.18 -10.03 -6.03
N ILE A 207 -4.03 -11.16 -5.36
CA ILE A 207 -3.38 -11.26 -4.05
C ILE A 207 -2.11 -12.08 -4.21
N ILE A 208 -0.93 -11.49 -3.93
CA ILE A 208 0.33 -12.24 -3.80
C ILE A 208 0.65 -12.35 -2.32
N ASP A 209 0.70 -13.59 -1.84
CA ASP A 209 0.94 -13.92 -0.43
C ASP A 209 2.23 -14.75 -0.27
N PRO A 210 3.33 -14.12 0.18
CA PRO A 210 4.59 -14.82 0.39
C PRO A 210 4.66 -15.58 1.72
N THR A 211 3.66 -15.41 2.57
CA THR A 211 3.64 -16.01 3.91
C THR A 211 2.62 -17.15 4.04
N GLY A 212 1.64 -17.21 3.14
CA GLY A 212 0.51 -18.12 3.21
C GLY A 212 -0.52 -17.74 4.28
N GLU A 213 -0.45 -16.50 4.82
CA GLU A 213 -1.32 -16.02 5.89
C GLU A 213 -2.79 -15.97 5.47
N TYR A 214 -3.06 -15.68 4.20
CA TYR A 214 -4.41 -15.49 3.65
C TYR A 214 -4.93 -16.72 2.87
N ARG A 215 -4.24 -17.85 2.88
CA ARG A 215 -4.58 -19.06 2.09
C ARG A 215 -6.02 -19.51 2.26
N ASP A 216 -6.52 -19.53 3.49
CA ASP A 216 -7.86 -20.00 3.83
C ASP A 216 -8.84 -18.86 4.08
N ALA A 217 -8.45 -17.62 3.75
CA ALA A 217 -9.29 -16.45 3.97
C ALA A 217 -10.50 -16.38 3.03
N PHE A 218 -10.38 -16.92 1.84
CA PHE A 218 -11.42 -16.86 0.81
C PHE A 218 -11.84 -18.27 0.38
N ALA A 219 -13.11 -18.44 0.08
CA ALA A 219 -13.62 -19.70 -0.43
C ALA A 219 -13.27 -19.88 -1.92
N ASP A 220 -13.25 -21.14 -2.40
CA ASP A 220 -12.83 -21.45 -3.77
C ASP A 220 -13.85 -20.99 -4.84
N ASP A 221 -15.07 -20.67 -4.45
CA ASP A 221 -16.09 -20.05 -5.29
C ASP A 221 -15.98 -18.50 -5.37
N GLU A 222 -15.19 -17.88 -4.47
CA GLU A 222 -14.95 -16.45 -4.45
C GLU A 222 -13.66 -16.06 -5.19
N ILE A 223 -12.62 -16.92 -5.15
CA ILE A 223 -11.28 -16.62 -5.64
C ILE A 223 -10.60 -17.87 -6.21
N THR A 224 -9.97 -17.75 -7.36
CA THR A 224 -9.09 -18.79 -7.89
C THR A 224 -7.79 -18.82 -7.10
N LYS A 225 -7.34 -19.99 -6.65
CA LYS A 225 -6.12 -20.15 -5.86
C LYS A 225 -5.06 -20.88 -6.66
N LEU A 226 -3.86 -20.33 -6.67
CA LEU A 226 -2.66 -20.90 -7.28
C LEU A 226 -1.57 -21.03 -6.23
N THR A 227 -0.86 -22.16 -6.24
CA THR A 227 0.29 -22.41 -5.36
C THR A 227 1.52 -22.67 -6.22
N LEU A 228 2.43 -21.71 -6.26
CA LEU A 228 3.60 -21.78 -7.13
C LEU A 228 4.51 -22.97 -6.78
N GLY A 229 4.88 -23.76 -7.79
CA GLY A 229 5.71 -24.95 -7.64
C GLY A 229 4.99 -26.17 -7.03
N VAL A 230 3.66 -26.10 -6.88
CA VAL A 230 2.79 -27.22 -6.45
C VAL A 230 1.78 -27.55 -7.53
N ASP A 231 1.00 -26.59 -7.96
CA ASP A 231 -0.02 -26.71 -9.01
C ASP A 231 0.20 -25.72 -10.18
N THR A 232 1.18 -24.80 -10.03
CA THR A 232 1.41 -23.71 -10.96
C THR A 232 2.89 -23.62 -11.34
N THR A 233 3.14 -23.47 -12.63
CA THR A 233 4.49 -23.40 -13.24
C THR A 233 4.63 -22.19 -14.14
N ILE A 234 5.88 -21.91 -14.52
CA ILE A 234 6.23 -21.00 -15.59
C ILE A 234 7.38 -21.56 -16.41
N SER A 235 7.31 -21.40 -17.73
CA SER A 235 8.45 -21.71 -18.58
C SER A 235 9.64 -20.80 -18.25
N PRO A 236 10.86 -21.34 -18.08
CA PRO A 236 12.06 -20.54 -17.87
C PRO A 236 12.27 -19.47 -18.95
N GLY A 237 11.83 -19.74 -20.16
CA GLY A 237 11.92 -18.83 -21.30
C GLY A 237 11.08 -17.56 -21.18
N LYS A 238 10.10 -17.52 -20.30
CA LYS A 238 9.25 -16.36 -20.05
C LYS A 238 9.82 -15.40 -19.01
N VAL A 239 10.87 -15.82 -18.30
CA VAL A 239 11.54 -15.02 -17.28
C VAL A 239 12.62 -14.16 -17.93
N THR A 240 12.61 -12.86 -17.68
CA THR A 240 13.58 -11.91 -18.23
C THR A 240 14.92 -11.99 -17.50
N MET A 241 15.97 -11.46 -18.11
CA MET A 241 17.29 -11.42 -17.46
C MET A 241 17.28 -10.65 -16.15
N GLN A 242 16.51 -9.56 -16.06
CA GLN A 242 16.40 -8.77 -14.84
C GLN A 242 15.76 -9.58 -13.69
N GLU A 243 14.78 -10.41 -14.01
CA GLU A 243 14.11 -11.29 -13.04
C GLU A 243 15.04 -12.44 -12.62
N TRP A 244 15.82 -13.01 -13.54
CA TRP A 244 16.88 -13.97 -13.21
C TRP A 244 17.97 -13.36 -12.32
N GLU A 245 18.44 -12.16 -12.64
CA GLU A 245 19.41 -11.42 -11.80
C GLU A 245 18.87 -11.19 -10.38
N ARG A 246 17.57 -10.93 -10.26
CA ARG A 246 16.91 -10.73 -8.98
C ARG A 246 16.76 -12.03 -8.20
N LEU A 247 16.33 -13.11 -8.86
CA LEU A 247 16.21 -14.43 -8.25
C LEU A 247 17.53 -14.90 -7.65
N PHE A 248 18.63 -14.74 -8.39
CA PHE A 248 19.95 -15.18 -7.96
C PHE A 248 20.75 -14.09 -7.23
N GLU A 249 20.15 -12.94 -6.96
CA GLU A 249 20.79 -11.83 -6.23
C GLU A 249 22.19 -11.49 -6.76
N THR A 250 22.30 -11.28 -8.07
CA THR A 250 23.59 -10.96 -8.69
C THR A 250 24.13 -9.63 -8.16
N THR A 251 25.39 -9.61 -7.74
CA THR A 251 26.01 -8.47 -7.03
C THR A 251 26.89 -7.59 -7.92
N SER A 252 27.17 -7.99 -9.14
CA SER A 252 28.05 -7.26 -10.07
C SER A 252 27.60 -7.41 -11.52
N ASN A 253 28.00 -6.46 -12.36
CA ASN A 253 27.72 -6.55 -13.81
C ASN A 253 28.33 -7.80 -14.44
N SER A 254 29.45 -8.30 -13.91
CA SER A 254 30.08 -9.52 -14.41
C SER A 254 29.25 -10.77 -14.12
N GLN A 255 28.57 -10.84 -12.97
CA GLN A 255 27.67 -11.96 -12.65
C GLN A 255 26.43 -11.98 -13.56
N GLY A 256 25.84 -10.80 -13.84
CA GLY A 256 24.75 -10.70 -14.79
C GLY A 256 25.16 -11.09 -16.22
N ALA A 257 26.35 -10.67 -16.64
CA ALA A 257 26.86 -11.00 -17.96
C ALA A 257 27.08 -12.51 -18.14
N ILE A 258 27.76 -13.18 -17.20
CA ILE A 258 28.01 -14.63 -17.28
C ILE A 258 26.69 -15.44 -17.17
N LEU A 259 25.72 -14.97 -16.39
CA LEU A 259 24.40 -15.57 -16.32
C LEU A 259 23.68 -15.49 -17.67
N ALA A 260 23.75 -14.34 -18.36
CA ALA A 260 23.18 -14.17 -19.69
C ALA A 260 23.85 -15.06 -20.75
N GLU A 261 25.18 -15.17 -20.69
CA GLU A 261 25.94 -16.07 -21.57
C GLU A 261 25.52 -17.53 -21.35
N ALA A 262 25.44 -17.99 -20.10
CA ALA A 262 25.03 -19.33 -19.76
C ALA A 262 23.60 -19.66 -20.23
N ILE A 263 22.65 -18.76 -20.01
CA ILE A 263 21.27 -18.91 -20.48
C ILE A 263 21.22 -18.98 -22.00
N THR A 264 21.99 -18.15 -22.70
CA THR A 264 22.06 -18.17 -24.17
C THR A 264 22.60 -19.49 -24.68
N SER A 265 23.63 -20.02 -24.05
CA SER A 265 24.22 -21.32 -24.39
C SER A 265 23.24 -22.48 -24.19
N LEU A 266 22.49 -22.48 -23.08
CA LEU A 266 21.43 -23.47 -22.82
C LEU A 266 20.29 -23.37 -23.82
N ARG A 267 19.84 -22.17 -24.17
CA ARG A 267 18.82 -21.94 -25.21
C ARG A 267 19.27 -22.47 -26.59
N TYR A 268 20.55 -22.27 -26.95
CA TYR A 268 21.12 -22.86 -28.15
C TYR A 268 21.06 -24.39 -28.11
N MET A 269 21.45 -24.99 -27.01
CA MET A 269 21.43 -26.46 -26.88
C MET A 269 19.98 -27.00 -26.96
N HIS A 270 19.05 -26.39 -26.28
CA HIS A 270 17.63 -26.76 -26.39
C HIS A 270 17.09 -26.64 -27.82
N LYS A 271 17.42 -25.55 -28.53
CA LYS A 271 17.07 -25.34 -29.95
C LYS A 271 17.57 -26.47 -30.84
N THR A 272 18.73 -27.01 -30.53
CA THR A 272 19.32 -28.15 -31.30
C THR A 272 18.77 -29.51 -30.90
N GLY A 273 17.78 -29.54 -29.97
CA GLY A 273 17.18 -30.77 -29.46
C GLY A 273 18.05 -31.51 -28.46
N GLN A 274 18.97 -30.82 -27.80
CA GLN A 274 19.91 -31.40 -26.84
C GLN A 274 19.80 -30.69 -25.51
N ASP A 275 19.21 -31.32 -24.51
CA ASP A 275 19.13 -30.78 -23.14
C ASP A 275 20.39 -31.16 -22.35
N LYS A 276 21.51 -30.49 -22.65
CA LYS A 276 22.81 -30.64 -21.99
C LYS A 276 23.62 -29.35 -22.03
N CYS A 277 24.67 -29.26 -21.22
CA CYS A 277 25.58 -28.11 -21.25
C CYS A 277 26.35 -28.00 -22.58
N PHE A 278 26.58 -26.75 -22.97
CA PHE A 278 27.42 -26.40 -24.13
C PHE A 278 28.85 -26.12 -23.67
N TYR A 279 29.73 -27.10 -23.91
CA TYR A 279 31.16 -26.99 -23.56
C TYR A 279 31.95 -26.35 -24.69
N LYS A 280 32.51 -25.15 -24.43
CA LYS A 280 33.23 -24.34 -25.44
C LYS A 280 34.74 -24.64 -25.50
N VAL A 281 35.33 -25.27 -24.47
CA VAL A 281 36.79 -25.57 -24.43
C VAL A 281 37.19 -26.48 -25.59
N GLY A 282 38.11 -26.00 -26.42
CA GLY A 282 38.61 -26.73 -27.60
C GLY A 282 37.77 -26.54 -28.88
N GLU A 283 36.65 -25.85 -28.79
CA GLU A 283 35.82 -25.49 -29.96
C GLU A 283 36.33 -24.22 -30.63
N ASP A 284 36.05 -24.08 -31.93
CA ASP A 284 36.41 -22.90 -32.71
C ASP A 284 35.58 -21.68 -32.27
N ILE A 285 36.23 -20.53 -32.11
CA ILE A 285 35.62 -19.31 -31.60
C ILE A 285 34.55 -18.80 -32.58
N GLU A 286 34.82 -18.77 -33.88
CA GLU A 286 33.88 -18.27 -34.89
C GLU A 286 32.66 -19.19 -34.97
N GLU A 287 32.86 -20.53 -34.97
CA GLU A 287 31.74 -21.49 -34.95
C GLU A 287 30.86 -21.36 -33.74
N VAL A 288 31.43 -21.17 -32.53
CA VAL A 288 30.67 -20.94 -31.27
C VAL A 288 29.92 -19.62 -31.33
N GLN A 289 30.54 -18.55 -31.80
CA GLN A 289 29.88 -17.23 -31.90
C GLN A 289 28.73 -17.27 -32.92
N GLU A 290 28.88 -17.90 -34.06
CA GLU A 290 27.82 -18.11 -35.05
C GLU A 290 26.67 -18.96 -34.47
N ALA A 291 27.00 -20.03 -33.75
CA ALA A 291 26.04 -20.89 -33.09
C ALA A 291 25.17 -20.08 -32.08
N LEU A 292 25.79 -19.31 -31.19
CA LEU A 292 25.08 -18.48 -30.22
C LEU A 292 24.31 -17.33 -30.87
N ALA A 293 24.84 -16.70 -31.91
CA ALA A 293 24.15 -15.68 -32.70
C ALA A 293 22.89 -16.22 -33.41
N SER A 294 22.82 -17.52 -33.64
CA SER A 294 21.65 -18.17 -34.24
C SER A 294 20.45 -18.26 -33.30
N VAL A 295 20.61 -18.03 -31.99
CA VAL A 295 19.52 -18.03 -30.99
C VAL A 295 18.63 -16.81 -31.23
N GLY A 296 17.43 -17.05 -31.71
CA GLY A 296 16.46 -16.01 -32.02
C GLY A 296 15.56 -15.69 -30.82
N ALA A 297 14.72 -14.67 -30.99
CA ALA A 297 13.76 -14.24 -29.96
C ALA A 297 12.75 -15.32 -29.54
N ASN A 298 12.47 -16.29 -30.39
CA ASN A 298 11.55 -17.39 -30.13
C ASN A 298 12.23 -18.62 -29.49
N ASP A 299 13.55 -18.66 -29.48
CA ASP A 299 14.34 -19.76 -28.89
C ASP A 299 14.57 -19.44 -27.39
N THR A 300 13.52 -19.54 -26.58
CA THR A 300 13.52 -19.05 -25.20
C THR A 300 13.70 -20.16 -24.17
N GLU A 301 13.33 -21.40 -24.50
CA GLU A 301 13.29 -22.52 -23.59
C GLU A 301 14.68 -23.09 -23.26
N PHE A 302 14.85 -23.55 -22.04
CA PHE A 302 16.04 -24.24 -21.57
C PHE A 302 15.77 -24.97 -20.25
N ASP A 303 16.62 -25.94 -19.91
CA ASP A 303 16.56 -26.63 -18.59
C ASP A 303 17.37 -25.84 -17.56
N ILE A 304 16.69 -25.23 -16.59
CA ILE A 304 17.30 -24.46 -15.52
C ILE A 304 18.23 -25.30 -14.63
N SER A 305 18.01 -26.62 -14.53
CA SER A 305 18.84 -27.50 -13.69
C SER A 305 20.28 -27.59 -14.16
N LEU A 306 20.53 -27.29 -15.45
CA LEU A 306 21.85 -27.26 -16.05
C LEU A 306 22.62 -25.95 -15.85
N LEU A 307 21.96 -24.93 -15.32
CA LEU A 307 22.51 -23.56 -15.21
C LEU A 307 23.81 -23.48 -14.39
N PRO A 308 23.97 -24.13 -13.21
CA PRO A 308 25.22 -24.10 -12.48
C PRO A 308 26.39 -24.68 -13.27
N GLU A 309 26.19 -25.80 -13.97
CA GLU A 309 27.19 -26.47 -14.77
C GLU A 309 27.55 -25.65 -16.03
N GLN A 310 26.53 -25.04 -16.66
CA GLN A 310 26.74 -24.16 -17.79
C GLN A 310 27.56 -22.91 -17.44
N ILE A 311 27.29 -22.26 -16.27
CA ILE A 311 28.09 -21.12 -15.80
C ILE A 311 29.57 -21.55 -15.61
N GLN A 312 29.81 -22.75 -15.13
CA GLN A 312 31.16 -23.29 -15.05
C GLN A 312 31.78 -23.49 -16.45
N ALA A 313 31.00 -23.98 -17.42
CA ALA A 313 31.44 -24.19 -18.81
C ALA A 313 31.72 -22.87 -19.55
N GLU A 314 31.14 -21.73 -19.10
CA GLU A 314 31.43 -20.38 -19.61
C GLU A 314 32.80 -19.82 -19.15
N SER A 315 33.55 -20.57 -18.33
CA SER A 315 34.87 -20.15 -17.86
C SER A 315 35.94 -20.39 -18.94
N VAL A 316 35.81 -19.67 -20.04
CA VAL A 316 36.70 -19.77 -21.19
C VAL A 316 37.30 -18.41 -21.55
N SER A 317 38.49 -18.43 -22.17
CA SER A 317 39.11 -17.24 -22.72
C SER A 317 39.50 -17.50 -24.18
N GLU A 318 39.52 -16.41 -24.96
CA GLU A 318 40.09 -16.39 -26.30
C GLU A 318 41.61 -16.35 -26.14
N PRO A 319 42.38 -17.21 -26.84
CA PRO A 319 43.81 -17.15 -26.79
C PRO A 319 44.28 -15.79 -27.31
N ALA A 320 45.35 -15.25 -26.71
CA ALA A 320 46.07 -14.12 -27.30
C ALA A 320 46.48 -14.55 -28.72
N ARG A 321 46.29 -13.68 -29.73
CA ARG A 321 46.68 -13.94 -31.13
C ARG A 321 48.09 -14.46 -31.15
N ASP A 322 48.24 -15.75 -31.42
CA ASP A 322 49.51 -16.39 -31.64
C ASP A 322 49.71 -16.52 -33.17
N ASP A 323 50.96 -16.44 -33.64
CA ASP A 323 51.31 -16.56 -35.06
C ASP A 323 50.91 -17.90 -35.70
N ASN A 324 50.37 -18.84 -34.91
CA ASN A 324 49.92 -20.17 -35.32
C ASN A 324 48.41 -20.30 -35.60
N TYR A 325 47.64 -19.22 -35.68
CA TYR A 325 46.21 -19.23 -36.01
C TYR A 325 45.37 -20.22 -35.19
N ASN A 326 45.58 -20.28 -33.87
CA ASN A 326 44.77 -21.12 -33.01
C ASN A 326 43.54 -20.31 -32.55
N PHE A 327 42.40 -20.55 -33.16
CA PHE A 327 41.14 -19.85 -32.91
C PHE A 327 40.22 -20.61 -31.93
N LYS A 328 40.76 -21.42 -31.04
CA LYS A 328 39.99 -22.27 -30.14
C LYS A 328 39.92 -21.70 -28.74
N TYR A 329 38.74 -21.81 -28.09
CA TYR A 329 38.58 -21.46 -26.69
C TYR A 329 39.48 -22.30 -25.78
N SER A 330 40.11 -21.65 -24.81
CA SER A 330 40.87 -22.29 -23.75
C SER A 330 40.21 -22.09 -22.39
N TYR A 331 40.44 -23.03 -21.45
CA TYR A 331 39.92 -22.91 -20.09
C TYR A 331 40.57 -21.75 -19.34
N ASP A 332 39.74 -20.93 -18.64
CA ASP A 332 40.18 -19.78 -17.86
C ASP A 332 39.90 -20.00 -16.36
N MET A 333 40.97 -20.31 -15.61
CA MET A 333 40.90 -20.55 -14.17
C MET A 333 40.50 -19.31 -13.37
N LEU A 334 40.82 -18.09 -13.82
CA LEU A 334 40.46 -16.85 -13.12
C LEU A 334 38.96 -16.59 -13.23
N LYS A 335 38.41 -16.76 -14.43
CA LYS A 335 36.95 -16.69 -14.63
C LYS A 335 36.22 -17.79 -13.85
N ALA A 336 36.72 -19.02 -13.85
CA ALA A 336 36.15 -20.12 -13.09
C ALA A 336 36.07 -19.81 -11.59
N ASN A 337 37.13 -19.26 -11.01
CA ASN A 337 37.15 -18.84 -9.62
C ASN A 337 36.18 -17.65 -9.34
N ALA A 338 36.09 -16.71 -10.28
CA ALA A 338 35.19 -15.58 -10.16
C ALA A 338 33.69 -15.98 -10.27
N ASN A 339 33.39 -17.07 -11.00
CA ASN A 339 32.01 -17.56 -11.17
C ASN A 339 31.54 -18.42 -9.99
N ASN A 340 32.44 -19.00 -9.19
CA ASN A 340 32.09 -19.87 -8.07
C ASN A 340 31.05 -19.29 -7.09
N PRO A 341 31.10 -18.03 -6.65
CA PRO A 341 30.10 -17.49 -5.75
C PRO A 341 28.69 -17.50 -6.33
N LEU A 342 28.55 -17.22 -7.63
CA LEU A 342 27.26 -17.28 -8.32
C LEU A 342 26.77 -18.73 -8.46
N ILE A 343 27.66 -19.64 -8.84
CA ILE A 343 27.34 -21.08 -8.94
C ILE A 343 26.81 -21.61 -7.61
N GLN A 344 27.48 -21.30 -6.49
CA GLN A 344 27.05 -21.72 -5.14
C GLN A 344 25.68 -21.16 -4.78
N LYS A 345 25.41 -19.89 -5.09
CA LYS A 345 24.10 -19.28 -4.86
C LYS A 345 22.99 -20.02 -5.64
N ILE A 346 23.21 -20.25 -6.92
CA ILE A 346 22.25 -20.94 -7.78
C ILE A 346 22.03 -22.37 -7.29
N GLN A 347 23.08 -23.10 -6.98
CA GLN A 347 22.98 -24.46 -6.43
C GLN A 347 22.19 -24.49 -5.12
N TYR A 348 22.44 -23.51 -4.22
CA TYR A 348 21.69 -23.39 -2.98
C TYR A 348 20.19 -23.16 -3.24
N GLN A 349 19.83 -22.24 -4.12
CA GLN A 349 18.43 -22.00 -4.48
C GLN A 349 17.78 -23.24 -5.10
N MET A 350 18.49 -23.98 -5.93
CA MET A 350 18.02 -25.19 -6.59
C MET A 350 17.89 -26.41 -5.66
N THR A 351 18.35 -26.35 -4.42
CA THR A 351 18.02 -27.37 -3.42
C THR A 351 16.53 -27.40 -3.09
N ASN A 352 15.82 -26.29 -3.38
CA ASN A 352 14.38 -26.21 -3.24
C ASN A 352 13.69 -26.87 -4.44
N THR A 353 13.18 -28.09 -4.24
CA THR A 353 12.49 -28.86 -5.29
C THR A 353 11.22 -28.16 -5.80
N ARG A 354 10.55 -27.34 -4.96
CA ARG A 354 9.37 -26.57 -5.37
C ARG A 354 9.74 -25.45 -6.34
N LEU A 355 10.90 -24.82 -6.14
CA LEU A 355 11.42 -23.81 -7.09
C LEU A 355 11.73 -24.45 -8.45
N LEU A 356 12.34 -25.63 -8.46
CA LEU A 356 12.58 -26.36 -9.70
C LEU A 356 11.27 -26.79 -10.38
N SER A 357 10.30 -27.25 -9.60
CA SER A 357 8.98 -27.60 -10.11
C SER A 357 8.23 -26.39 -10.69
N PHE A 358 8.43 -25.20 -10.12
CA PHE A 358 7.86 -23.97 -10.64
C PHE A 358 8.42 -23.62 -12.03
N PHE A 359 9.70 -23.84 -12.27
CA PHE A 359 10.34 -23.65 -13.58
C PHE A 359 10.28 -24.91 -14.46
N SER A 360 9.11 -25.49 -14.60
CA SER A 360 8.88 -26.67 -15.44
C SER A 360 7.83 -26.39 -16.50
N ASN A 361 7.85 -27.18 -17.56
CA ASN A 361 6.84 -27.18 -18.61
C ASN A 361 5.87 -28.37 -18.42
N ASP A 362 5.48 -28.67 -17.18
CA ASP A 362 4.55 -29.77 -16.88
C ASP A 362 3.13 -29.40 -17.34
N PRO A 363 2.57 -30.09 -18.35
CA PRO A 363 1.25 -29.79 -18.90
C PRO A 363 0.10 -30.11 -17.92
N SER A 364 0.38 -30.80 -16.80
CA SER A 364 -0.61 -31.09 -15.76
C SER A 364 -0.78 -29.94 -14.76
N MET A 365 0.13 -28.94 -14.79
CA MET A 365 0.11 -27.76 -13.93
C MET A 365 -0.45 -26.54 -14.67
N TYR A 366 -0.97 -25.58 -13.90
CA TYR A 366 -1.41 -24.31 -14.46
C TYR A 366 -0.21 -23.45 -14.90
N ASN A 367 -0.32 -22.79 -16.04
CA ASN A 367 0.66 -21.77 -16.44
C ASN A 367 0.34 -20.46 -15.75
N LEU A 368 1.31 -19.91 -14.99
CA LEU A 368 1.11 -18.68 -14.22
C LEU A 368 0.67 -17.49 -15.09
N LEU A 369 1.34 -17.28 -16.22
CA LEU A 369 1.04 -16.11 -17.08
C LEU A 369 -0.31 -16.26 -17.78
N GLU A 370 -0.71 -17.46 -18.17
CA GLU A 370 -2.03 -17.72 -18.74
C GLU A 370 -3.13 -17.48 -17.70
N ALA A 371 -2.93 -17.95 -16.46
CA ALA A 371 -3.88 -17.72 -15.38
C ALA A 371 -4.01 -16.22 -15.02
N ILE A 372 -2.93 -15.45 -15.10
CA ILE A 372 -2.96 -13.99 -14.92
C ILE A 372 -3.65 -13.32 -16.11
N ASP A 373 -3.40 -13.78 -17.34
CA ASP A 373 -4.06 -13.25 -18.54
C ASP A 373 -5.58 -13.46 -18.47
N ASP A 374 -6.01 -14.65 -18.13
CA ASP A 374 -7.43 -14.95 -17.88
C ASP A 374 -8.00 -14.04 -16.79
N PHE A 375 -7.29 -13.91 -15.67
CA PHE A 375 -7.71 -13.05 -14.56
C PHE A 375 -7.91 -11.60 -15.02
N ILE A 376 -6.97 -10.98 -15.73
CA ILE A 376 -7.06 -9.55 -16.08
C ILE A 376 -8.16 -9.24 -17.11
N HIS A 377 -8.55 -10.20 -17.94
CA HIS A 377 -9.56 -10.01 -18.99
C HIS A 377 -10.96 -10.49 -18.58
N MET A 378 -11.09 -11.45 -17.66
CA MET A 378 -12.39 -11.93 -17.18
C MET A 378 -12.95 -11.01 -16.08
N PRO A 379 -14.20 -10.55 -16.16
CA PRO A 379 -14.84 -9.84 -15.06
C PRO A 379 -15.12 -10.79 -13.89
N ASP A 380 -15.24 -10.24 -12.68
CA ASP A 380 -15.78 -10.88 -11.47
C ASP A 380 -14.97 -12.05 -10.88
N VAL A 381 -13.77 -12.34 -11.38
CA VAL A 381 -12.88 -13.37 -10.82
C VAL A 381 -11.71 -12.71 -10.11
N SER A 382 -11.49 -13.04 -8.85
CA SER A 382 -10.28 -12.68 -8.10
C SER A 382 -9.25 -13.82 -8.17
N LEU A 383 -7.96 -13.49 -8.00
CA LEU A 383 -6.86 -14.45 -8.07
C LEU A 383 -5.97 -14.34 -6.83
N TYR A 384 -5.73 -15.46 -6.17
CA TYR A 384 -4.80 -15.60 -5.06
C TYR A 384 -3.60 -16.45 -5.48
N ILE A 385 -2.40 -15.93 -5.25
CA ILE A 385 -1.12 -16.58 -5.58
C ILE A 385 -0.33 -16.80 -4.30
N ASP A 386 -0.22 -18.04 -3.88
CA ASP A 386 0.62 -18.48 -2.77
C ASP A 386 2.05 -18.71 -3.25
N THR A 387 2.97 -17.89 -2.79
CA THR A 387 4.40 -18.04 -3.10
C THR A 387 5.20 -18.63 -1.94
N SER A 388 4.56 -18.95 -0.81
CA SER A 388 5.21 -19.41 0.42
C SER A 388 6.01 -20.70 0.24
N MET A 389 5.56 -21.56 -0.70
CA MET A 389 6.20 -22.85 -0.97
C MET A 389 7.50 -22.75 -1.77
N LEU A 390 7.74 -21.62 -2.47
CA LEU A 390 9.00 -21.40 -3.21
C LEU A 390 10.17 -21.08 -2.30
N GLY A 391 9.92 -20.75 -1.04
CA GLY A 391 10.92 -20.42 -0.04
C GLY A 391 10.88 -18.96 0.41
N ALA A 392 11.53 -18.72 1.56
CA ALA A 392 11.51 -17.42 2.23
C ALA A 392 12.54 -16.41 1.69
N ALA A 393 13.32 -16.77 0.66
CA ALA A 393 14.34 -15.88 0.10
C ALA A 393 13.69 -14.67 -0.57
N GLU A 394 14.14 -13.47 -0.20
CA GLU A 394 13.62 -12.19 -0.72
C GLU A 394 13.72 -12.08 -2.25
N GLY A 395 14.76 -12.67 -2.85
CA GLY A 395 14.97 -12.72 -4.30
C GLY A 395 13.85 -13.45 -5.04
N ILE A 396 13.36 -14.57 -4.50
CA ILE A 396 12.27 -15.37 -5.12
C ILE A 396 10.98 -14.54 -5.16
N GLY A 397 10.56 -14.02 -4.01
CA GLY A 397 9.34 -13.20 -3.94
C GLY A 397 9.45 -11.95 -4.81
N GLY A 398 10.62 -11.31 -4.81
CA GLY A 398 10.88 -10.14 -5.67
C GLY A 398 10.81 -10.45 -7.15
N MET A 399 11.36 -11.59 -7.58
CA MET A 399 11.27 -12.06 -8.97
C MET A 399 9.82 -12.30 -9.39
N VAL A 400 9.02 -13.01 -8.58
CA VAL A 400 7.61 -13.28 -8.88
C VAL A 400 6.81 -11.97 -9.00
N ILE A 401 7.02 -11.03 -8.07
CA ILE A 401 6.33 -9.73 -8.11
C ILE A 401 6.72 -8.95 -9.37
N ASP A 402 8.00 -8.89 -9.72
CA ASP A 402 8.44 -8.20 -10.94
C ASP A 402 7.88 -8.86 -12.20
N LEU A 403 7.91 -10.18 -12.27
CA LEU A 403 7.33 -10.96 -13.37
C LEU A 403 5.85 -10.62 -13.57
N VAL A 404 5.06 -10.69 -12.51
CA VAL A 404 3.62 -10.36 -12.55
C VAL A 404 3.41 -8.89 -12.93
N CYS A 405 4.14 -7.97 -12.29
CA CYS A 405 4.05 -6.54 -12.59
C CYS A 405 4.39 -6.21 -14.04
N ASN A 406 5.49 -6.77 -14.55
CA ASN A 406 5.94 -6.57 -15.94
C ASN A 406 4.92 -7.14 -16.93
N PHE A 407 4.34 -8.29 -16.61
CA PHE A 407 3.31 -8.89 -17.45
C PHE A 407 2.04 -8.03 -17.50
N VAL A 408 1.45 -7.68 -16.35
CA VAL A 408 0.16 -6.96 -16.31
C VAL A 408 0.25 -5.54 -16.85
N ILE A 409 1.40 -4.84 -16.68
CA ILE A 409 1.56 -3.47 -17.18
C ILE A 409 1.66 -3.39 -18.71
N GLN A 410 2.05 -4.48 -19.37
CA GLN A 410 2.15 -4.55 -20.82
C GLN A 410 0.80 -4.83 -21.49
N GLN A 411 -0.19 -5.34 -20.74
CA GLN A 411 -1.49 -5.67 -21.28
C GLN A 411 -2.36 -4.43 -21.47
N ASP A 412 -3.27 -4.51 -22.43
CA ASP A 412 -4.27 -3.47 -22.73
C ASP A 412 -5.68 -4.01 -22.49
N ASN A 413 -6.65 -3.10 -22.32
CA ASN A 413 -8.07 -3.43 -22.13
C ASN A 413 -8.36 -4.36 -20.95
N ILE A 414 -7.58 -4.21 -19.87
CA ILE A 414 -7.75 -5.02 -18.66
C ILE A 414 -8.96 -4.57 -17.85
N CYS A 415 -9.63 -5.50 -17.18
CA CYS A 415 -10.63 -5.18 -16.18
C CYS A 415 -9.93 -4.59 -14.94
N PRO A 416 -10.40 -3.44 -14.40
CA PRO A 416 -9.78 -2.85 -13.22
C PRO A 416 -9.73 -3.79 -12.02
N PHE A 417 -8.59 -3.81 -11.30
CA PHE A 417 -8.40 -4.66 -10.12
C PHE A 417 -7.49 -4.04 -9.06
N ILE A 418 -7.62 -4.55 -7.83
CA ILE A 418 -6.73 -4.24 -6.72
C ILE A 418 -5.62 -5.26 -6.69
N PHE A 419 -4.37 -4.80 -6.72
CA PHE A 419 -3.19 -5.64 -6.63
C PHE A 419 -2.62 -5.58 -5.21
N PHE A 420 -2.91 -6.61 -4.42
CA PHE A 420 -2.45 -6.71 -3.04
C PHE A 420 -1.11 -7.43 -2.96
N ILE A 421 -0.16 -6.81 -2.25
CA ILE A 421 1.16 -7.38 -1.96
C ILE A 421 1.45 -7.19 -0.49
N ASP A 422 1.60 -8.30 0.24
CA ASP A 422 1.94 -8.27 1.66
C ASP A 422 3.44 -8.08 1.88
N GLU A 423 3.81 -7.38 2.96
CA GLU A 423 5.18 -7.11 3.40
C GLU A 423 6.13 -6.59 2.28
N VAL A 424 5.65 -5.58 1.54
CA VAL A 424 6.33 -5.05 0.35
C VAL A 424 7.78 -4.61 0.61
N HIS A 425 8.14 -4.21 1.83
CA HIS A 425 9.50 -3.84 2.20
C HIS A 425 10.52 -4.96 1.97
N ARG A 426 10.10 -6.22 1.97
CA ARG A 426 10.96 -7.38 1.68
C ARG A 426 11.41 -7.42 0.21
N TYR A 427 10.61 -6.86 -0.67
CA TYR A 427 10.78 -6.95 -2.13
C TYR A 427 11.17 -5.63 -2.78
N ALA A 428 10.94 -4.51 -2.09
CA ALA A 428 11.22 -3.17 -2.58
C ALA A 428 12.55 -2.59 -2.07
N LYS A 429 13.36 -3.38 -1.34
CA LYS A 429 14.67 -2.94 -0.85
C LYS A 429 15.67 -2.82 -1.99
N SER A 430 16.31 -1.68 -2.07
CA SER A 430 17.50 -1.49 -2.88
C SER A 430 18.75 -1.74 -2.05
N GLN A 431 19.07 -2.96 -1.79
CA GLN A 431 20.39 -3.23 -1.21
C GLN A 431 21.52 -3.24 -2.26
N TYR A 432 21.22 -3.28 -3.55
CA TYR A 432 22.23 -3.71 -4.54
C TYR A 432 22.43 -2.81 -5.76
N SER A 433 21.73 -1.70 -5.96
CA SER A 433 22.13 -0.78 -7.05
C SER A 433 21.29 0.51 -7.13
N GLU A 434 21.90 1.56 -7.71
CA GLU A 434 21.24 2.71 -8.33
C GLU A 434 20.20 2.33 -9.41
N ARG A 435 19.97 1.01 -9.66
CA ARG A 435 19.01 0.45 -10.61
C ARG A 435 17.59 0.31 -10.10
N GLU A 436 17.28 0.80 -8.90
CA GLU A 436 15.92 0.79 -8.28
C GLU A 436 14.80 1.33 -9.14
N PHE A 437 15.15 2.14 -10.11
CA PHE A 437 14.18 2.87 -10.91
C PHE A 437 13.38 2.03 -11.91
N HIS A 438 13.74 0.77 -12.09
CA HIS A 438 13.23 -0.07 -13.19
C HIS A 438 12.52 -1.35 -12.76
N GLY A 439 12.30 -1.60 -11.47
CA GLY A 439 11.52 -2.76 -11.03
C GLY A 439 10.07 -2.69 -11.50
N GLY A 440 9.49 -3.83 -11.87
CA GLY A 440 8.11 -3.95 -12.34
C GLY A 440 7.10 -3.31 -11.39
N LEU A 441 7.29 -3.47 -10.08
CA LEU A 441 6.44 -2.84 -9.06
C LEU A 441 6.47 -1.30 -9.12
N THR A 442 7.65 -0.71 -9.34
CA THR A 442 7.77 0.75 -9.48
C THR A 442 7.08 1.25 -10.75
N LEU A 443 7.15 0.47 -11.83
CA LEU A 443 6.46 0.78 -13.08
C LEU A 443 4.94 0.75 -12.90
N VAL A 444 4.41 -0.29 -12.26
CA VAL A 444 2.97 -0.38 -11.92
C VAL A 444 2.55 0.77 -11.00
N ALA A 445 3.37 1.16 -10.03
CA ALA A 445 3.05 2.29 -9.16
C ALA A 445 2.93 3.62 -9.93
N ARG A 446 3.73 3.83 -10.98
CA ARG A 446 3.71 5.06 -11.79
C ARG A 446 2.59 5.07 -12.84
N GLU A 447 2.35 3.94 -13.49
CA GLU A 447 1.52 3.86 -14.69
C GLU A 447 0.25 3.03 -14.50
N GLY A 448 0.24 2.10 -13.55
CA GLY A 448 -0.82 1.11 -13.37
C GLY A 448 -2.21 1.73 -13.19
N ARG A 449 -2.31 2.87 -12.49
CA ARG A 449 -3.58 3.57 -12.30
C ARG A 449 -4.29 3.91 -13.63
N LYS A 450 -3.54 4.32 -14.64
CA LYS A 450 -4.10 4.65 -15.96
C LYS A 450 -4.65 3.42 -16.68
N LYS A 451 -4.15 2.25 -16.31
CA LYS A 451 -4.58 0.95 -16.84
C LYS A 451 -5.60 0.24 -15.94
N GLY A 452 -6.00 0.84 -14.81
CA GLY A 452 -6.94 0.22 -13.88
C GLY A 452 -6.29 -0.71 -12.85
N ILE A 453 -4.97 -0.62 -12.63
CA ILE A 453 -4.23 -1.39 -11.62
C ILE A 453 -4.03 -0.53 -10.38
N PHE A 454 -4.61 -0.93 -9.24
CA PHE A 454 -4.55 -0.19 -7.99
C PHE A 454 -3.80 -1.00 -6.94
N LEU A 455 -2.60 -0.55 -6.56
CA LEU A 455 -1.80 -1.24 -5.54
C LEU A 455 -2.43 -1.07 -4.15
N TYR A 456 -2.48 -2.18 -3.42
CA TYR A 456 -2.73 -2.23 -1.99
C TYR A 456 -1.56 -2.96 -1.32
N LEU A 457 -0.73 -2.22 -0.63
CA LEU A 457 0.53 -2.70 -0.09
C LEU A 457 0.48 -2.75 1.43
N THR A 458 1.20 -3.70 2.03
CA THR A 458 1.45 -3.64 3.47
C THR A 458 2.94 -3.56 3.77
N THR A 459 3.29 -2.96 4.90
CA THR A 459 4.68 -2.93 5.38
C THR A 459 4.74 -2.76 6.89
N GLN A 460 5.70 -3.43 7.52
CA GLN A 460 6.08 -3.17 8.91
C GLN A 460 7.15 -2.09 8.99
N ASN A 461 7.90 -1.88 7.92
CA ASN A 461 9.06 -1.00 7.93
C ASN A 461 8.98 0.04 6.79
N PRO A 462 8.27 1.16 6.99
CA PRO A 462 8.05 2.16 5.95
C PRO A 462 9.35 2.81 5.45
N LYS A 463 10.40 2.88 6.27
CA LYS A 463 11.71 3.44 5.89
C LYS A 463 12.46 2.59 4.84
N ASP A 464 12.16 1.28 4.76
CA ASP A 464 12.78 0.37 3.82
C ASP A 464 12.01 0.33 2.47
N VAL A 465 10.88 1.02 2.38
CA VAL A 465 10.16 1.18 1.11
C VAL A 465 10.81 2.28 0.28
N SER A 466 11.06 1.99 -0.99
CA SER A 466 11.65 2.96 -1.92
C SER A 466 10.89 4.29 -1.90
N PRO A 467 11.59 5.46 -1.79
CA PRO A 467 10.96 6.78 -1.83
C PRO A 467 10.11 7.01 -3.08
N ILE A 468 10.48 6.38 -4.19
CA ILE A 468 9.75 6.48 -5.45
C ILE A 468 8.40 5.78 -5.34
N LEU A 469 8.38 4.55 -4.83
CA LEU A 469 7.16 3.80 -4.59
C LEU A 469 6.28 4.54 -3.57
N PHE A 470 6.87 4.98 -2.44
CA PHE A 470 6.17 5.70 -1.40
C PHE A 470 5.51 7.00 -1.91
N GLY A 471 6.18 7.75 -2.80
CA GLY A 471 5.66 8.97 -3.42
C GLY A 471 4.45 8.75 -4.35
N GLN A 472 4.15 7.51 -4.75
CA GLN A 472 2.96 7.16 -5.55
C GLN A 472 1.77 6.76 -4.67
N ILE A 473 1.99 6.56 -3.38
CA ILE A 473 0.93 6.22 -2.43
C ILE A 473 0.10 7.46 -2.11
N GLY A 474 -1.19 7.36 -2.31
CA GLY A 474 -2.11 8.46 -2.04
C GLY A 474 -2.94 8.27 -0.79
N THR A 475 -3.05 7.04 -0.30
CA THR A 475 -3.81 6.70 0.92
C THR A 475 -2.95 5.85 1.84
N LEU A 476 -2.82 6.27 3.09
CA LEU A 476 -2.11 5.53 4.14
C LEU A 476 -3.07 5.12 5.24
N LEU A 477 -2.94 3.89 5.69
CA LEU A 477 -3.57 3.31 6.87
C LEU A 477 -2.46 3.04 7.89
N ILE A 478 -2.29 3.96 8.84
CA ILE A 478 -1.14 3.94 9.75
C ILE A 478 -1.58 3.42 11.11
N HIS A 479 -1.15 2.21 11.46
CA HIS A 479 -1.26 1.64 12.78
C HIS A 479 -0.17 2.17 13.72
N ARG A 480 -0.15 1.67 14.95
CA ARG A 480 0.85 2.03 15.93
C ARG A 480 2.28 1.83 15.39
N LEU A 481 3.09 2.89 15.46
CA LEU A 481 4.52 2.89 15.18
C LEU A 481 5.28 3.26 16.46
N MET A 482 6.39 2.59 16.71
CA MET A 482 7.16 2.77 17.95
C MET A 482 8.50 3.48 17.72
N LEU A 483 9.16 3.21 16.59
CA LEU A 483 10.48 3.72 16.28
C LEU A 483 10.41 5.13 15.65
N ASN A 484 11.34 6.00 16.05
CA ASN A 484 11.41 7.36 15.51
C ASN A 484 11.59 7.38 13.99
N ASP A 485 12.39 6.47 13.44
CA ASP A 485 12.68 6.44 12.00
C ASP A 485 11.46 5.98 11.18
N GLU A 486 10.62 5.09 11.74
CA GLU A 486 9.34 4.71 11.14
C GLU A 486 8.37 5.90 11.10
N ILE A 487 8.31 6.66 12.20
CA ILE A 487 7.43 7.84 12.30
C ILE A 487 7.89 8.93 11.33
N LYS A 488 9.19 9.20 11.25
CA LYS A 488 9.75 10.17 10.30
C LYS A 488 9.43 9.82 8.84
N ALA A 489 9.39 8.53 8.49
CA ALA A 489 9.05 8.10 7.14
C ALA A 489 7.62 8.47 6.72
N VAL A 490 6.69 8.62 7.67
CA VAL A 490 5.28 8.96 7.44
C VAL A 490 4.88 10.38 7.89
N GLU A 491 5.79 11.09 8.54
CA GLU A 491 5.54 12.39 9.20
C GLU A 491 4.93 13.44 8.24
N SER A 492 5.38 13.46 6.98
CA SER A 492 4.85 14.38 5.97
C SER A 492 3.38 14.16 5.60
N HIS A 493 2.79 13.04 6.00
CA HIS A 493 1.39 12.67 5.77
C HIS A 493 0.51 12.84 7.02
N LEU A 494 1.10 13.20 8.14
CA LEU A 494 0.43 13.32 9.44
C LEU A 494 0.42 14.78 9.90
N ASP A 495 -0.67 15.20 10.49
CA ASP A 495 -0.73 16.45 11.25
C ASP A 495 -0.07 16.30 12.63
N ASP A 496 0.16 17.41 13.32
CA ASP A 496 0.82 17.45 14.64
C ASP A 496 0.10 16.59 15.69
N TYR A 497 -1.23 16.50 15.59
CA TYR A 497 -2.03 15.68 16.52
C TYR A 497 -1.81 14.19 16.25
N ALA A 498 -1.86 13.77 14.99
CA ALA A 498 -1.64 12.38 14.60
C ALA A 498 -0.22 11.91 14.92
N ILE A 499 0.81 12.76 14.71
CA ILE A 499 2.20 12.44 15.08
C ILE A 499 2.33 12.14 16.58
N LYS A 500 1.66 12.92 17.44
CA LYS A 500 1.69 12.72 18.90
C LYS A 500 0.94 11.46 19.34
N HIS A 501 -0.03 10.99 18.55
CA HIS A 501 -0.93 9.89 18.90
C HIS A 501 -0.57 8.55 18.24
N VAL A 502 0.21 8.54 17.17
CA VAL A 502 0.56 7.30 16.44
C VAL A 502 1.19 6.22 17.33
N ARG A 503 1.94 6.62 18.38
CA ARG A 503 2.51 5.69 19.37
C ARG A 503 1.51 5.14 20.38
N LYS A 504 0.37 5.80 20.54
CA LYS A 504 -0.64 5.50 21.55
C LYS A 504 -1.81 4.71 21.01
N LEU A 505 -1.82 4.44 19.71
CA LEU A 505 -2.87 3.65 19.08
C LEU A 505 -2.93 2.25 19.69
N ASN A 506 -4.12 1.77 19.95
CA ASN A 506 -4.37 0.39 20.35
C ASN A 506 -4.34 -0.55 19.14
N GLN A 507 -4.40 -1.85 19.40
CA GLN A 507 -4.52 -2.85 18.34
C GLN A 507 -5.83 -2.64 17.56
N GLY A 508 -5.75 -2.61 16.23
CA GLY A 508 -6.88 -2.35 15.35
C GLY A 508 -7.23 -0.87 15.17
N GLU A 509 -6.60 0.04 15.93
CA GLU A 509 -6.74 1.48 15.69
C GLU A 509 -5.79 1.94 14.59
N VAL A 510 -6.28 2.85 13.74
CA VAL A 510 -5.62 3.31 12.52
C VAL A 510 -5.82 4.80 12.34
N ILE A 511 -4.78 5.48 11.88
CA ILE A 511 -4.87 6.80 11.29
C ILE A 511 -5.02 6.61 9.78
N LEU A 512 -6.17 6.98 9.24
CA LEU A 512 -6.42 7.03 7.81
C LEU A 512 -6.07 8.43 7.30
N THR A 513 -5.14 8.52 6.38
CA THR A 513 -4.82 9.74 5.63
C THR A 513 -4.90 9.47 4.14
N SER A 514 -5.42 10.41 3.38
CA SER A 514 -5.53 10.31 1.93
C SER A 514 -5.42 11.69 1.30
N VAL A 515 -4.90 11.75 0.09
CA VAL A 515 -4.90 12.99 -0.72
C VAL A 515 -6.31 13.52 -0.99
N ASN A 516 -7.33 12.67 -0.79
CA ASN A 516 -8.74 13.00 -0.93
C ASN A 516 -9.40 13.33 0.41
N LEU A 517 -8.67 13.23 1.51
CA LEU A 517 -9.11 13.59 2.86
C LEU A 517 -8.26 14.78 3.32
N LEU A 518 -8.93 15.87 3.69
CA LEU A 518 -8.26 17.09 4.13
C LEU A 518 -7.71 17.01 5.55
N HIS A 519 -8.03 15.93 6.24
CA HIS A 519 -7.80 15.75 7.64
C HIS A 519 -7.52 14.29 7.95
N ASN A 520 -6.62 14.03 8.91
CA ASN A 520 -6.35 12.69 9.38
C ASN A 520 -7.55 12.15 10.18
N VAL A 521 -8.00 10.96 9.84
CA VAL A 521 -9.18 10.33 10.45
C VAL A 521 -8.74 9.15 11.29
N PHE A 522 -9.16 9.15 12.56
CA PHE A 522 -8.91 8.06 13.49
C PHE A 522 -10.05 7.06 13.44
N ILE A 523 -9.73 5.81 13.11
CA ILE A 523 -10.72 4.73 12.94
C ILE A 523 -10.27 3.48 13.70
N HIS A 524 -11.24 2.71 14.15
CA HIS A 524 -11.04 1.34 14.61
C HIS A 524 -11.53 0.40 13.52
N ILE A 525 -10.69 -0.52 13.09
CA ILE A 525 -11.05 -1.50 12.07
C ILE A 525 -11.81 -2.65 12.71
N ASP A 526 -12.95 -2.98 12.16
CA ASP A 526 -13.71 -4.16 12.57
C ASP A 526 -13.05 -5.42 11.99
N LYS A 527 -12.83 -6.43 12.83
CA LYS A 527 -12.32 -7.73 12.39
C LYS A 527 -13.39 -8.40 11.53
N CYS A 528 -13.02 -8.88 10.33
CA CYS A 528 -13.89 -9.73 9.52
C CYS A 528 -13.87 -11.19 10.01
N ASP A 529 -14.88 -11.96 9.62
CA ASP A 529 -15.04 -13.36 10.03
C ASP A 529 -14.17 -14.34 9.22
N ARG A 530 -13.33 -13.84 8.31
CA ARG A 530 -12.46 -14.67 7.49
C ARG A 530 -11.32 -15.28 8.29
N LEU A 531 -10.94 -16.50 7.91
CA LEU A 531 -9.81 -17.18 8.54
C LEU A 531 -8.48 -16.53 8.17
N GLN A 532 -7.60 -16.44 9.15
CA GLN A 532 -6.26 -15.86 9.00
C GLN A 532 -5.25 -16.67 9.81
N HIS A 533 -4.15 -17.08 9.18
CA HIS A 533 -3.09 -17.88 9.82
C HIS A 533 -2.01 -17.00 10.42
N ASN A 534 -2.36 -16.12 11.37
CA ASN A 534 -1.40 -15.22 12.05
C ASN A 534 -1.40 -15.38 13.58
N GLN A 535 -2.00 -16.44 14.11
CA GLN A 535 -2.05 -16.68 15.55
C GLN A 535 -0.68 -17.09 16.07
N THR A 536 -0.14 -16.33 17.02
CA THR A 536 1.04 -16.76 17.78
C THR A 536 0.61 -17.87 18.75
N PRO A 537 1.21 -19.07 18.68
CA PRO A 537 0.93 -20.11 19.67
C PRO A 537 1.23 -19.61 21.08
N LEU A 538 0.38 -19.98 22.03
CA LEU A 538 0.66 -19.74 23.45
C LEU A 538 1.79 -20.67 23.90
N LEU A 539 2.75 -20.16 24.67
CA LEU A 539 3.81 -20.92 25.29
C LEU A 539 3.28 -21.77 26.42
#